data_285c8865dd39c1f8b53d192677a58420
#
_entry.id   285c8865dd39c1f8b53d192677a58420
#
_cell.length_a   1.000
_cell.length_b   1.000
_cell.length_c   1.000
_cell.angle_alpha   90.00
_cell.angle_beta   90.00
_cell.angle_gamma   90.00
#
_symmetry.space_group_name_H-M   'P 1'
#
loop_
_entity.id
_entity.type
_entity.pdbx_description
1 polymer ?
#
loop_
_entity_poly.entity_id
_entity_poly.type
_entity_poly.pdbx_seq_one_letter_code
_entity_poly.pdbx_strand_id
1 'polypeptide(L)'
;MHGDFEPLDEYNGDIIRIDRLIEFLPTEHWSWDETGEINLDDISIAIHEAISEVLEPYGDTWKHPVLEQKSREWHIGRIIYFINHANEIRDIEIDNECSGGFILPQPIIIDGWHRYAAARWLYDQGKLTEMHCRYGGRADVLEYLQGKTNSFDIEPV
;
A
#
# COMPACT_ATOMS: atom_id res chain seq x y z
N MET A 1 5.37 -18.41 -10.69
CA MET A 1 4.95 -17.69 -10.26
C MET A 1 4.86 -17.38 -9.21
N HIS A 2 4.86 -17.08 -8.91
CA HIS A 2 4.39 -16.69 -8.27
C HIS A 2 4.07 -15.96 -7.44
N GLY A 3 4.47 -15.68 -6.49
CA GLY A 3 3.72 -14.83 -5.57
C GLY A 3 2.40 -14.34 -6.08
N ASP A 4 1.75 -15.22 -6.63
CA ASP A 4 0.49 -14.88 -7.27
C ASP A 4 -0.57 -14.58 -6.22
N PHE A 5 -1.50 -13.70 -6.58
CA PHE A 5 -2.65 -13.44 -5.75
C PHE A 5 -3.52 -14.67 -5.65
N GLU A 6 -4.18 -14.83 -4.51
CA GLU A 6 -5.24 -15.79 -4.37
C GLU A 6 -6.39 -15.42 -5.31
N PRO A 7 -7.20 -16.38 -5.75
CA PRO A 7 -8.38 -16.06 -6.54
C PRO A 7 -9.22 -14.99 -5.87
N LEU A 8 -9.78 -14.09 -6.65
CA LEU A 8 -10.51 -12.93 -6.14
C LEU A 8 -11.70 -13.34 -5.26
N ASP A 9 -12.35 -14.45 -5.59
CA ASP A 9 -13.52 -14.92 -4.86
C ASP A 9 -13.17 -15.51 -3.50
N GLU A 10 -11.90 -15.75 -3.21
CA GLU A 10 -11.47 -16.30 -1.92
C GLU A 10 -10.98 -15.22 -0.95
N TYR A 11 -10.86 -14.00 -1.43
CA TYR A 11 -10.37 -12.92 -0.59
C TYR A 11 -11.52 -12.21 0.13
N ASN A 12 -11.41 -12.06 1.44
CA ASN A 12 -12.44 -11.43 2.29
C ASN A 12 -12.36 -9.93 2.40
N GLY A 13 -11.51 -9.29 1.65
CA GLY A 13 -11.40 -7.85 1.64
C GLY A 13 -11.92 -7.28 0.34
N ASP A 14 -11.45 -6.09 0.03
CA ASP A 14 -11.81 -5.40 -1.19
C ASP A 14 -10.67 -5.49 -2.19
N ILE A 15 -11.01 -5.39 -3.46
CA ILE A 15 -10.01 -5.38 -4.53
C ILE A 15 -10.21 -4.07 -5.29
N ILE A 16 -9.14 -3.31 -5.43
CA ILE A 16 -9.18 -2.00 -6.07
C ILE A 16 -8.14 -1.91 -7.17
N ARG A 17 -8.35 -0.98 -8.07
CA ARG A 17 -7.41 -0.68 -9.15
C ARG A 17 -6.35 0.28 -8.63
N ILE A 18 -5.10 -0.07 -8.88
CA ILE A 18 -3.98 0.76 -8.44
C ILE A 18 -3.98 2.10 -9.18
N ASP A 19 -4.30 2.10 -10.48
CA ASP A 19 -4.32 3.34 -11.25
C ASP A 19 -5.34 4.36 -10.73
N ARG A 20 -6.43 3.88 -10.15
CA ARG A 20 -7.44 4.75 -9.55
C ARG A 20 -6.98 5.30 -8.21
N LEU A 21 -6.30 4.48 -7.41
CA LEU A 21 -5.78 4.92 -6.14
C LEU A 21 -4.67 5.96 -6.30
N ILE A 22 -3.83 5.81 -7.31
CA ILE A 22 -2.75 6.74 -7.60
C ILE A 22 -3.25 8.16 -7.86
N GLU A 23 -4.46 8.31 -8.38
CA GLU A 23 -5.04 9.65 -8.59
C GLU A 23 -5.14 10.44 -7.29
N PHE A 24 -5.32 9.74 -6.17
CA PHE A 24 -5.40 10.36 -4.85
C PHE A 24 -4.05 10.33 -4.12
N LEU A 25 -3.21 9.37 -4.43
CA LEU A 25 -1.92 9.15 -3.77
C LEU A 25 -0.80 9.13 -4.82
N PRO A 26 -0.53 10.27 -5.47
CA PRO A 26 0.45 10.30 -6.56
C PRO A 26 1.91 10.25 -6.10
N THR A 27 2.15 10.35 -4.80
CA THR A 27 3.50 10.36 -4.25
C THR A 27 4.21 9.03 -4.52
N GLU A 28 5.45 9.12 -4.97
CA GLU A 28 6.26 7.96 -5.33
C GLU A 28 7.44 7.75 -4.40
N HIS A 29 7.35 8.32 -3.20
CA HIS A 29 8.40 8.18 -2.19
C HIS A 29 7.78 8.05 -0.81
N TRP A 30 8.50 7.38 0.08
CA TRP A 30 8.05 7.11 1.44
C TRP A 30 9.23 7.23 2.38
N SER A 31 8.95 7.44 3.66
CA SER A 31 10.00 7.45 4.68
C SER A 31 9.49 6.84 5.98
N TRP A 32 10.38 6.17 6.67
CA TRP A 32 10.13 5.57 7.97
C TRP A 32 11.32 5.86 8.88
N ASP A 33 11.07 5.99 10.18
CA ASP A 33 12.14 6.07 11.18
C ASP A 33 13.22 7.11 10.87
N GLU A 34 12.83 8.20 10.23
CA GLU A 34 13.75 9.30 9.90
C GLU A 34 14.95 8.87 9.06
N THR A 35 14.80 7.83 8.27
CA THR A 35 15.88 7.29 7.45
C THR A 35 16.03 7.97 6.09
N GLY A 36 15.24 9.01 5.83
CA GLY A 36 15.20 9.66 4.53
C GLY A 36 14.22 9.00 3.57
N GLU A 37 14.06 9.59 2.42
CA GLU A 37 13.11 9.10 1.43
C GLU A 37 13.59 7.83 0.74
N ILE A 38 12.64 6.94 0.49
CA ILE A 38 12.82 5.77 -0.37
C ILE A 38 11.85 5.96 -1.53
N ASN A 39 12.36 6.04 -2.74
CA ASN A 39 11.52 6.20 -3.92
C ASN A 39 11.57 4.93 -4.79
N LEU A 40 10.82 4.93 -5.89
CA LEU A 40 10.77 3.76 -6.77
C LEU A 40 12.13 3.39 -7.36
N ASP A 41 12.95 4.39 -7.69
CA ASP A 41 14.28 4.13 -8.21
C ASP A 41 15.18 3.48 -7.16
N ASP A 42 15.06 3.91 -5.90
CA ASP A 42 15.82 3.32 -4.81
C ASP A 42 15.49 1.84 -4.64
N ILE A 43 14.23 1.49 -4.82
CA ILE A 43 13.80 0.08 -4.76
C ILE A 43 14.40 -0.71 -5.91
N SER A 44 14.37 -0.16 -7.12
CA SER A 44 14.96 -0.80 -8.31
C SER A 44 16.45 -1.02 -8.13
N ILE A 45 17.15 -0.01 -7.62
CA ILE A 45 18.58 -0.10 -7.36
C ILE A 45 18.88 -1.20 -6.33
N ALA A 46 18.09 -1.23 -5.26
CA ALA A 46 18.27 -2.23 -4.21
C ALA A 46 18.06 -3.66 -4.74
N ILE A 47 17.07 -3.85 -5.60
CA ILE A 47 16.83 -5.15 -6.22
C ILE A 47 18.03 -5.55 -7.09
N HIS A 48 18.54 -4.60 -7.87
CA HIS A 48 19.71 -4.85 -8.71
C HIS A 48 20.95 -5.18 -7.88
N GLU A 49 21.09 -4.56 -6.73
CA GLU A 49 22.21 -4.80 -5.81
C GLU A 49 21.98 -6.02 -4.92
N ALA A 50 20.90 -6.74 -5.13
CA ALA A 50 20.55 -7.96 -4.38
C ALA A 50 20.45 -7.74 -2.87
N ILE A 51 19.88 -6.62 -2.47
CA ILE A 51 19.60 -6.36 -1.06
C ILE A 51 18.62 -7.43 -0.57
N SER A 52 18.90 -8.00 0.59
CA SER A 52 18.11 -9.09 1.15
C SER A 52 16.72 -8.65 1.55
N GLU A 53 15.74 -9.49 1.28
CA GLU A 53 14.39 -9.25 1.78
C GLU A 53 14.35 -9.41 3.30
N VAL A 54 13.45 -8.68 3.94
CA VAL A 54 13.24 -8.74 5.39
C VAL A 54 11.91 -9.41 5.65
N LEU A 55 11.96 -10.53 6.35
CA LEU A 55 10.76 -11.32 6.65
C LEU A 55 10.01 -10.84 7.87
N GLU A 56 10.68 -10.14 8.79
CA GLU A 56 10.08 -9.71 10.03
C GLU A 56 9.12 -8.54 9.82
N PRO A 57 7.92 -8.57 10.44
CA PRO A 57 7.02 -7.42 10.41
C PRO A 57 7.66 -6.20 11.04
N TYR A 58 7.22 -5.02 10.61
CA TYR A 58 7.76 -3.75 11.09
C TYR A 58 7.62 -3.58 12.60
N GLY A 59 6.62 -4.12 13.19
CA GLY A 59 6.46 -4.04 14.62
C GLY A 59 5.00 -3.97 14.99
N ASP A 60 4.76 -4.25 16.25
CA ASP A 60 3.44 -4.31 16.82
C ASP A 60 3.46 -3.51 18.11
N THR A 61 2.83 -2.35 18.10
CA THR A 61 2.83 -1.44 19.25
C THR A 61 2.11 -2.03 20.45
N TRP A 62 1.27 -3.04 20.26
CA TRP A 62 0.62 -3.73 21.34
C TRP A 62 1.59 -4.58 22.14
N LYS A 63 2.51 -5.24 21.44
CA LYS A 63 3.50 -6.13 22.07
C LYS A 63 4.79 -5.41 22.37
N HIS A 64 5.11 -4.38 21.61
CA HIS A 64 6.37 -3.66 21.70
C HIS A 64 6.07 -2.16 21.73
N PRO A 65 5.67 -1.63 22.90
CA PRO A 65 5.29 -0.21 23.00
C PRO A 65 6.44 0.77 22.67
N VAL A 66 7.68 0.29 22.76
CA VAL A 66 8.83 1.08 22.32
C VAL A 66 9.44 0.37 21.12
N LEU A 67 9.13 0.87 19.95
CA LEU A 67 9.67 0.31 18.71
C LEU A 67 11.11 0.76 18.52
N GLU A 68 11.99 -0.20 18.23
CA GLU A 68 13.32 0.12 17.74
C GLU A 68 13.21 0.69 16.34
N GLN A 69 13.90 1.78 16.10
CA GLN A 69 14.00 2.32 14.76
C GLN A 69 14.75 1.35 13.86
N LYS A 70 14.29 1.21 12.65
CA LYS A 70 14.90 0.32 11.67
C LYS A 70 15.70 1.14 10.66
N SER A 71 16.73 0.52 10.08
CA SER A 71 17.54 1.17 9.08
C SER A 71 16.80 1.34 7.76
N ARG A 72 17.34 2.18 6.90
CA ARG A 72 16.79 2.37 5.56
C ARG A 72 16.82 1.06 4.77
N GLU A 73 17.91 0.30 4.89
CA GLU A 73 18.02 -1.00 4.23
C GLU A 73 16.98 -1.98 4.73
N TRP A 74 16.66 -1.92 6.03
CA TRP A 74 15.63 -2.79 6.59
C TRP A 74 14.27 -2.51 5.93
N HIS A 75 13.92 -1.22 5.80
CA HIS A 75 12.64 -0.84 5.18
C HIS A 75 12.59 -1.23 3.70
N ILE A 76 13.68 -1.02 2.98
CA ILE A 76 13.78 -1.42 1.58
C ILE A 76 13.66 -2.95 1.48
N GLY A 77 14.35 -3.68 2.35
CA GLY A 77 14.24 -5.15 2.38
C GLY A 77 12.85 -5.63 2.68
N ARG A 78 12.11 -4.91 3.52
CA ARG A 78 10.72 -5.22 3.81
C ARG A 78 9.84 -5.03 2.57
N ILE A 79 10.06 -3.96 1.82
CA ILE A 79 9.36 -3.73 0.57
C ILE A 79 9.69 -4.83 -0.45
N ILE A 80 10.96 -5.20 -0.54
CA ILE A 80 11.41 -6.27 -1.45
C ILE A 80 10.74 -7.60 -1.09
N TYR A 81 10.58 -7.87 0.22
CA TYR A 81 9.85 -9.05 0.65
C TYR A 81 8.47 -9.12 -0.01
N PHE A 82 7.70 -8.03 0.06
CA PHE A 82 6.36 -8.02 -0.53
C PHE A 82 6.40 -8.05 -2.05
N ILE A 83 7.43 -7.51 -2.68
CA ILE A 83 7.59 -7.64 -4.14
C ILE A 83 7.76 -9.11 -4.51
N ASN A 84 8.54 -9.85 -3.74
CA ASN A 84 8.78 -11.26 -3.99
C ASN A 84 7.62 -12.17 -3.53
N HIS A 85 6.73 -11.64 -2.69
CA HIS A 85 5.60 -12.38 -2.15
C HIS A 85 4.32 -11.56 -2.36
N ALA A 86 4.01 -11.29 -3.62
CA ALA A 86 2.90 -10.40 -3.97
C ALA A 86 1.54 -10.89 -3.44
N ASN A 87 1.40 -12.19 -3.21
CA ASN A 87 0.19 -12.74 -2.60
C ASN A 87 0.00 -12.29 -1.14
N GLU A 88 1.02 -11.72 -0.53
CA GLU A 88 0.93 -11.17 0.82
C GLU A 88 0.66 -9.66 0.81
N ILE A 89 0.52 -9.06 -0.36
CA ILE A 89 0.07 -7.67 -0.46
C ILE A 89 -1.45 -7.68 -0.33
N ARG A 90 -1.90 -7.65 0.91
CA ARG A 90 -3.32 -7.75 1.24
C ARG A 90 -3.57 -7.06 2.57
N ASP A 91 -4.82 -6.77 2.84
CA ASP A 91 -5.26 -6.14 4.08
C ASP A 91 -4.60 -4.76 4.32
N ILE A 92 -4.23 -4.07 3.25
CA ILE A 92 -3.82 -2.68 3.36
C ILE A 92 -5.05 -1.90 3.80
N GLU A 93 -4.94 -1.21 4.93
CA GLU A 93 -6.08 -0.46 5.45
C GLU A 93 -6.17 0.91 4.80
N ILE A 94 -7.27 1.16 4.13
CA ILE A 94 -7.56 2.42 3.45
C ILE A 94 -8.87 2.97 3.96
N ASP A 95 -8.90 4.26 4.24
CA ASP A 95 -10.11 4.93 4.71
C ASP A 95 -10.18 6.30 4.07
N ASN A 96 -11.34 6.94 4.14
CA ASN A 96 -11.45 8.35 3.80
C ASN A 96 -10.97 9.18 4.97
N GLU A 97 -10.20 10.20 4.70
CA GLU A 97 -9.73 11.08 5.75
C GLU A 97 -10.92 11.74 6.45
N CYS A 98 -10.88 11.75 7.77
CA CYS A 98 -11.88 12.41 8.58
C CYS A 98 -11.22 13.54 9.36
N SER A 99 -11.73 14.74 9.22
CA SER A 99 -11.19 15.91 9.91
C SER A 99 -12.34 16.77 10.40
N GLY A 100 -12.32 17.11 11.68
CA GLY A 100 -13.34 17.97 12.26
C GLY A 100 -14.75 17.42 12.15
N GLY A 101 -14.91 16.12 12.11
CA GLY A 101 -16.20 15.46 11.96
C GLY A 101 -16.66 15.30 10.51
N PHE A 102 -15.85 15.69 9.56
CA PHE A 102 -16.18 15.55 8.14
C PHE A 102 -15.39 14.41 7.53
N ILE A 103 -16.04 13.64 6.67
CA ILE A 103 -15.39 12.60 5.88
C ILE A 103 -14.99 13.24 4.56
N LEU A 104 -13.70 13.32 4.31
CA LEU A 104 -13.18 13.88 3.08
C LEU A 104 -13.22 12.83 1.98
N PRO A 105 -13.33 13.23 0.73
CA PRO A 105 -13.40 12.28 -0.39
C PRO A 105 -12.10 11.54 -0.66
N GLN A 106 -11.02 11.99 -0.06
CA GLN A 106 -9.69 11.51 -0.41
C GLN A 106 -9.33 10.28 0.41
N PRO A 107 -9.13 9.13 -0.23
CA PRO A 107 -8.67 7.95 0.50
C PRO A 107 -7.22 8.13 0.95
N ILE A 108 -6.93 7.63 2.14
CA ILE A 108 -5.58 7.59 2.68
C ILE A 108 -5.28 6.19 3.18
N ILE A 109 -4.01 5.86 3.21
CA ILE A 109 -3.57 4.57 3.75
C ILE A 109 -3.36 4.74 5.25
N ILE A 110 -4.08 3.95 6.02
CA ILE A 110 -3.97 3.95 7.49
C ILE A 110 -2.86 3.02 7.93
N ASP A 111 -2.74 1.86 7.28
CA ASP A 111 -1.72 0.87 7.61
C ASP A 111 -1.36 0.08 6.37
N GLY A 112 -0.11 -0.38 6.31
CA GLY A 112 0.35 -1.21 5.21
C GLY A 112 1.20 -0.47 4.18
N TRP A 113 1.91 0.56 4.59
CA TRP A 113 2.72 1.37 3.68
C TRP A 113 3.82 0.58 2.96
N HIS A 114 4.46 -0.41 3.63
CA HIS A 114 5.46 -1.24 2.95
C HIS A 114 4.81 -2.09 1.86
N ARG A 115 3.63 -2.62 2.14
CA ARG A 115 2.85 -3.39 1.16
C ARG A 115 2.41 -2.50 0.00
N TYR A 116 1.99 -1.28 0.30
CA TYR A 116 1.58 -0.35 -0.76
C TYR A 116 2.77 0.06 -1.62
N ALA A 117 3.93 0.34 -1.00
CA ALA A 117 5.13 0.69 -1.76
C ALA A 117 5.51 -0.44 -2.73
N ALA A 118 5.41 -1.68 -2.27
CA ALA A 118 5.65 -2.85 -3.12
C ALA A 118 4.65 -2.94 -4.27
N ALA A 119 3.36 -2.74 -3.98
CA ALA A 119 2.32 -2.75 -5.00
C ALA A 119 2.55 -1.65 -6.02
N ARG A 120 2.94 -0.46 -5.57
CA ARG A 120 3.21 0.68 -6.43
C ARG A 120 4.38 0.41 -7.36
N TRP A 121 5.45 -0.20 -6.84
CA TRP A 121 6.60 -0.58 -7.64
C TRP A 121 6.21 -1.63 -8.69
N LEU A 122 5.45 -2.65 -8.27
CA LEU A 122 4.97 -3.69 -9.20
C LEU A 122 4.08 -3.09 -10.29
N TYR A 123 3.25 -2.14 -9.93
CA TYR A 123 2.41 -1.43 -10.90
C TYR A 123 3.29 -0.68 -11.91
N ASP A 124 4.30 0.02 -11.43
CA ASP A 124 5.21 0.77 -12.29
C ASP A 124 5.95 -0.14 -13.27
N GLN A 125 6.23 -1.38 -12.85
CA GLN A 125 6.87 -2.38 -13.69
C GLN A 125 5.89 -3.12 -14.61
N GLY A 126 4.62 -2.76 -14.58
CA GLY A 126 3.59 -3.42 -15.39
C GLY A 126 3.22 -4.81 -14.92
N LYS A 127 3.52 -5.15 -13.67
CA LYS A 127 3.31 -6.50 -13.13
C LYS A 127 2.06 -6.64 -12.28
N LEU A 128 1.44 -5.55 -11.89
CA LEU A 128 0.28 -5.55 -11.01
C LEU A 128 -0.64 -4.40 -11.39
N THR A 129 -1.93 -4.67 -11.51
CA THR A 129 -2.92 -3.63 -11.84
C THR A 129 -3.96 -3.44 -10.75
N GLU A 130 -4.14 -4.45 -9.92
CA GLU A 130 -5.10 -4.42 -8.82
C GLU A 130 -4.41 -4.84 -7.55
N MET A 131 -4.95 -4.43 -6.41
CA MET A 131 -4.42 -4.86 -5.13
C MET A 131 -5.53 -5.12 -4.14
N HIS A 132 -5.24 -5.95 -3.16
CA HIS A 132 -6.14 -6.27 -2.07
C HIS A 132 -6.03 -5.23 -0.96
N CYS A 133 -7.17 -4.83 -0.41
CA CYS A 133 -7.18 -3.88 0.70
C CYS A 133 -8.39 -4.11 1.59
N ARG A 134 -8.44 -3.38 2.69
CA ARG A 134 -9.65 -3.29 3.52
C ARG A 134 -10.05 -1.83 3.52
N TYR A 135 -11.15 -1.54 2.84
CA TYR A 135 -11.58 -0.17 2.67
C TYR A 135 -12.67 0.15 3.70
N GLY A 136 -12.40 1.11 4.56
CA GLY A 136 -13.34 1.52 5.60
C GLY A 136 -14.10 2.81 5.32
N GLY A 137 -13.85 3.40 4.15
CA GLY A 137 -14.40 4.71 3.83
C GLY A 137 -15.74 4.67 3.09
N ARG A 138 -15.96 5.66 2.26
CA ARG A 138 -17.21 5.83 1.54
C ARG A 138 -17.41 4.79 0.45
N ALA A 139 -18.61 4.23 0.36
CA ALA A 139 -18.92 3.20 -0.62
C ALA A 139 -18.79 3.70 -2.06
N ASP A 140 -19.16 4.96 -2.33
CA ASP A 140 -19.04 5.51 -3.67
C ASP A 140 -17.58 5.67 -4.11
N VAL A 141 -16.70 6.03 -3.19
CA VAL A 141 -15.27 6.09 -3.47
C VAL A 141 -14.71 4.70 -3.72
N LEU A 142 -15.11 3.72 -2.91
CA LEU A 142 -14.70 2.33 -3.14
C LEU A 142 -15.12 1.84 -4.51
N GLU A 143 -16.34 2.10 -4.93
CA GLU A 143 -16.80 1.70 -6.26
C GLU A 143 -15.99 2.34 -7.38
N TYR A 144 -15.60 3.60 -7.19
CA TYR A 144 -14.71 4.27 -8.13
C TYR A 144 -13.34 3.58 -8.18
N LEU A 145 -12.77 3.28 -7.02
CA LEU A 145 -11.47 2.60 -6.94
C LEU A 145 -11.52 1.21 -7.56
N GLN A 146 -12.68 0.55 -7.50
CA GLN A 146 -12.85 -0.77 -8.11
C GLN A 146 -13.11 -0.71 -9.62
N GLY A 147 -13.28 0.49 -10.16
CA GLY A 147 -13.58 0.66 -11.57
C GLY A 147 -15.02 0.42 -11.94
N LYS A 148 -15.90 0.30 -10.94
CA LYS A 148 -17.33 0.07 -11.18
C LYS A 148 -18.06 1.33 -11.63
N THR A 149 -17.52 2.50 -11.30
CA THR A 149 -18.06 3.79 -11.72
C THR A 149 -16.92 4.63 -12.27
N ASN A 150 -17.26 5.65 -13.07
CA ASN A 150 -16.27 6.55 -13.65
C ASN A 150 -16.08 7.83 -12.84
N SER A 151 -16.94 8.03 -11.86
CA SER A 151 -16.88 9.22 -11.00
C SER A 151 -17.63 8.91 -9.71
N PHE A 152 -17.45 9.76 -8.73
CA PHE A 152 -18.21 9.69 -7.50
C PHE A 152 -18.61 11.10 -7.12
N ASP A 153 -19.82 11.22 -6.56
CA ASP A 153 -20.33 12.49 -6.10
C ASP A 153 -19.87 12.72 -4.69
N ILE A 154 -18.85 13.56 -4.54
CA ILE A 154 -18.45 13.97 -3.23
C ILE A 154 -18.93 15.38 -3.03
N GLU A 155 -19.94 15.52 -2.23
CA GLU A 155 -20.35 16.83 -1.84
C GLU A 155 -19.55 17.26 -0.63
N PRO A 156 -18.94 18.44 -0.69
CA PRO A 156 -18.29 19.00 0.48
C PRO A 156 -19.34 19.19 1.55
N VAL A 157 -19.03 18.71 2.70
CA VAL A 157 -19.93 18.87 3.83
C VAL A 157 -19.51 20.06 4.65
#